data_7b4908eacea6d3987e22cdc022c78827
#
_entry.id   7b4908eacea6d3987e22cdc022c78827
#
_cell.length_a   1.000
_cell.length_b   1.000
_cell.length_c   1.000
_cell.angle_alpha   90.00
_cell.angle_beta   90.00
_cell.angle_gamma   90.00
#
_symmetry.space_group_name_H-M   'P 1'
#
loop_
_entity.id
_entity.type
_entity.pdbx_description
1 polymer ?
#
loop_
_entity_poly.entity_id
_entity_poly.type
_entity_poly.pdbx_seq_one_letter_code
_entity_poly.pdbx_strand_id
1 'polypeptide(L)'
;ESNHRKPGVAMDKRVLDPCCGSRMFYFDRQHPDVVFGDRRRETITVTDRSHGNESGTRTLHIEPDVLMDFRDIPYPDGTFKLVSFDPPHLVRAGPKSWLAAKYGKLGPDWREDIRRGFAECFRVLDPDGVLIFKWNETQVKVSEVLALTAAQPIFGQVSGRGHKTHWLVFIKPIQSPKGED
;
A
#
# COMPACT_ATOMS: atom_id res chain seq x y z
N GLU A 1 -0.46 26.87 10.35
CA GLU A 1 -0.77 26.83 8.89
C GLU A 1 0.38 26.16 8.17
N SER A 2 0.31 24.83 8.02
CA SER A 2 1.31 24.06 7.29
C SER A 2 1.00 24.16 5.79
N ASN A 3 1.82 24.91 5.12
CA ASN A 3 1.76 25.13 3.67
C ASN A 3 2.27 23.86 2.95
N HIS A 4 1.40 22.88 2.74
CA HIS A 4 1.72 21.68 1.98
C HIS A 4 1.79 22.05 0.49
N ARG A 5 2.99 22.34 0.01
CA ARG A 5 3.24 22.49 -1.43
C ARG A 5 2.94 21.15 -2.11
N LYS A 6 1.96 21.17 -3.02
CA LYS A 6 1.59 20.04 -3.86
C LYS A 6 2.83 19.52 -4.60
N PRO A 7 3.15 18.22 -4.55
CA PRO A 7 4.10 17.65 -5.50
C PRO A 7 3.49 17.84 -6.90
N GLY A 8 4.30 18.26 -7.87
CA GLY A 8 3.87 18.63 -9.22
C GLY A 8 3.42 17.49 -10.13
N VAL A 9 2.69 16.51 -9.59
CA VAL A 9 2.05 15.44 -10.37
C VAL A 9 0.64 15.90 -10.71
N ALA A 10 0.31 15.86 -12.00
CA ALA A 10 -0.96 16.33 -12.56
C ALA A 10 -2.17 15.89 -11.74
N MET A 11 -3.08 16.83 -11.43
CA MET A 11 -4.26 16.68 -10.58
C MET A 11 -5.34 15.72 -11.14
N ASP A 12 -5.10 15.10 -12.30
CA ASP A 12 -6.09 14.30 -13.03
C ASP A 12 -5.99 12.80 -12.78
N LYS A 13 -5.00 12.35 -12.01
CA LYS A 13 -4.83 10.92 -11.72
C LYS A 13 -5.83 10.46 -10.66
N ARG A 14 -6.55 9.38 -10.96
CA ARG A 14 -7.68 8.90 -10.16
C ARG A 14 -7.31 7.83 -9.16
N VAL A 15 -6.13 7.22 -9.30
CA VAL A 15 -5.67 6.07 -8.52
C VAL A 15 -4.41 6.41 -7.76
N LEU A 16 -4.33 6.01 -6.50
CA LEU A 16 -3.12 6.10 -5.69
C LEU A 16 -2.65 4.70 -5.28
N ASP A 17 -1.35 4.45 -5.43
CA ASP A 17 -0.64 3.35 -4.80
C ASP A 17 0.44 3.94 -3.88
N PRO A 18 0.22 4.01 -2.56
CA PRO A 18 1.18 4.62 -1.63
C PRO A 18 2.36 3.71 -1.24
N CYS A 19 2.37 2.46 -1.73
CA CYS A 19 3.37 1.43 -1.43
C CYS A 19 3.76 0.66 -2.69
N CYS A 20 4.03 1.36 -3.81
CA CYS A 20 4.10 0.75 -5.12
C CYS A 20 5.25 -0.26 -5.30
N GLY A 21 6.30 -0.19 -4.49
CA GLY A 21 7.48 -1.04 -4.65
C GLY A 21 7.98 -1.02 -6.09
N SER A 22 8.22 -2.19 -6.66
CA SER A 22 8.59 -2.34 -8.07
C SER A 22 7.39 -2.54 -9.02
N ARG A 23 6.17 -2.18 -8.58
CA ARG A 23 4.93 -2.19 -9.39
C ARG A 23 4.59 -3.56 -9.98
N MET A 24 4.79 -4.64 -9.21
CA MET A 24 4.81 -6.01 -9.75
C MET A 24 3.44 -6.53 -10.22
N PHE A 25 2.35 -6.06 -9.64
CA PHE A 25 1.01 -6.53 -10.01
C PHE A 25 0.32 -5.67 -11.08
N TYR A 26 0.99 -4.61 -11.56
CA TYR A 26 0.45 -3.77 -12.63
C TYR A 26 0.74 -4.37 -14.01
N PHE A 27 -0.27 -4.42 -14.88
CA PHE A 27 -0.10 -4.74 -16.29
C PHE A 27 0.71 -3.67 -17.01
N ASP A 28 0.35 -2.40 -16.79
CA ASP A 28 1.13 -1.25 -17.21
C ASP A 28 1.76 -0.58 -15.98
N ARG A 29 3.06 -0.72 -15.85
CA ARG A 29 3.83 -0.15 -14.73
C ARG A 29 4.00 1.37 -14.80
N GLN A 30 3.50 1.99 -15.86
CA GLN A 30 3.49 3.43 -16.06
C GLN A 30 2.07 3.95 -16.32
N HIS A 31 1.06 3.23 -15.81
CA HIS A 31 -0.35 3.53 -16.06
C HIS A 31 -0.66 5.00 -15.79
N PRO A 32 -1.23 5.75 -16.77
CA PRO A 32 -1.36 7.20 -16.69
C PRO A 32 -2.28 7.69 -15.55
N ASP A 33 -3.26 6.89 -15.15
CA ASP A 33 -4.20 7.23 -14.06
C ASP A 33 -3.63 6.98 -12.66
N VAL A 34 -2.46 6.34 -12.53
CA VAL A 34 -1.92 5.94 -11.22
C VAL A 34 -0.83 6.90 -10.77
N VAL A 35 -0.94 7.36 -9.53
CA VAL A 35 0.18 7.95 -8.79
C VAL A 35 0.86 6.81 -8.05
N PHE A 36 2.09 6.50 -8.43
CA PHE A 36 2.92 5.52 -7.77
C PHE A 36 3.73 6.19 -6.66
N GLY A 37 3.40 5.89 -5.42
CA GLY A 37 4.09 6.37 -4.23
C GLY A 37 4.87 5.26 -3.54
N ASP A 38 5.98 5.59 -2.94
CA ASP A 38 6.73 4.72 -2.03
C ASP A 38 7.62 5.59 -1.15
N ARG A 39 7.98 5.08 0.00
CA ARG A 39 8.94 5.72 0.89
C ARG A 39 10.38 5.59 0.39
N ARG A 40 10.65 4.61 -0.46
CA ARG A 40 11.96 4.26 -0.99
C ARG A 40 12.11 4.70 -2.44
N ARG A 41 13.33 5.09 -2.79
CA ARG A 41 13.77 5.21 -4.19
C ARG A 41 15.12 4.55 -4.28
N GLU A 42 15.15 3.32 -4.80
CA GLU A 42 16.36 2.50 -4.82
C GLU A 42 16.30 1.42 -5.89
N THR A 43 17.46 0.99 -6.34
CA THR A 43 17.63 -0.20 -7.17
C THR A 43 18.33 -1.26 -6.34
N ILE A 44 17.70 -2.42 -6.19
CA ILE A 44 18.23 -3.54 -5.40
C ILE A 44 18.29 -4.81 -6.24
N THR A 45 19.35 -5.59 -6.05
CA THR A 45 19.46 -6.93 -6.64
C THR A 45 19.23 -7.95 -5.53
N VAL A 46 18.23 -8.80 -5.72
CA VAL A 46 17.87 -9.86 -4.78
C VAL A 46 18.15 -11.23 -5.39
N THR A 47 18.45 -12.23 -4.54
CA THR A 47 18.53 -13.62 -4.96
C THR A 47 17.12 -14.09 -5.31
N ASP A 48 16.93 -14.61 -6.50
CA ASP A 48 15.68 -15.16 -6.97
C ASP A 48 15.92 -16.54 -7.62
N ARG A 49 15.59 -17.59 -6.88
CA ARG A 49 15.71 -18.98 -7.32
C ARG A 49 14.41 -19.53 -7.87
N SER A 50 13.52 -18.68 -8.36
CA SER A 50 12.27 -19.11 -9.00
C SER A 50 12.57 -19.89 -10.28
N HIS A 51 11.68 -20.84 -10.58
CA HIS A 51 11.80 -21.65 -11.80
C HIS A 51 11.84 -20.77 -13.06
N GLY A 52 12.83 -20.99 -13.91
CA GLY A 52 13.04 -20.20 -15.14
C GLY A 52 13.95 -18.97 -14.98
N ASN A 53 14.45 -18.69 -13.78
CA ASN A 53 15.44 -17.63 -13.57
C ASN A 53 16.87 -18.24 -13.54
N GLU A 54 17.51 -18.30 -14.72
CA GLU A 54 18.86 -18.85 -14.88
C GLU A 54 19.93 -18.05 -14.15
N SER A 55 19.76 -16.74 -14.01
CA SER A 55 20.72 -15.86 -13.33
C SER A 55 20.75 -16.04 -11.81
N GLY A 56 19.70 -16.63 -11.23
CA GLY A 56 19.55 -16.77 -9.78
C GLY A 56 19.37 -15.44 -9.05
N THR A 57 19.24 -14.33 -9.79
CA THR A 57 19.06 -12.97 -9.23
C THR A 57 17.97 -12.21 -9.96
N ARG A 58 17.42 -11.20 -9.31
CA ARG A 58 16.46 -10.25 -9.89
C ARG A 58 16.80 -8.85 -9.44
N THR A 59 16.87 -7.92 -10.38
CA THR A 59 16.99 -6.50 -10.08
C THR A 59 15.61 -5.89 -9.97
N LEU A 60 15.37 -5.20 -8.87
CA LEU A 60 14.14 -4.48 -8.57
C LEU A 60 14.43 -2.98 -8.61
N HIS A 61 13.67 -2.27 -9.42
CA HIS A 61 13.71 -0.82 -9.49
C HIS A 61 12.50 -0.29 -8.72
N ILE A 62 12.76 0.39 -7.61
CA ILE A 62 11.75 1.08 -6.81
C ILE A 62 11.89 2.56 -7.14
N GLU A 63 11.08 3.02 -8.08
CA GLU A 63 11.10 4.39 -8.61
C GLU A 63 9.70 4.98 -8.56
N PRO A 64 9.27 5.47 -7.38
CA PRO A 64 7.96 6.10 -7.28
C PRO A 64 7.91 7.43 -8.02
N ASP A 65 6.73 7.80 -8.50
CA ASP A 65 6.46 9.15 -9.04
C ASP A 65 6.62 10.19 -7.92
N VAL A 66 6.18 9.82 -6.71
CA VAL A 66 6.23 10.66 -5.52
C VAL A 66 6.78 9.87 -4.34
N LEU A 67 7.83 10.42 -3.69
CA LEU A 67 8.27 9.91 -2.39
C LEU A 67 7.22 10.27 -1.35
N MET A 68 6.67 9.26 -0.67
CA MET A 68 5.66 9.46 0.37
C MET A 68 5.69 8.37 1.42
N ASP A 69 5.20 8.71 2.59
CA ASP A 69 4.91 7.77 3.66
C ASP A 69 3.40 7.54 3.70
N PHE A 70 2.95 6.29 3.68
CA PHE A 70 1.51 5.96 3.72
C PHE A 70 0.82 6.42 5.00
N ARG A 71 1.59 6.77 6.05
CA ARG A 71 1.08 7.31 7.32
C ARG A 71 0.80 8.80 7.27
N ASP A 72 1.25 9.47 6.21
CA ASP A 72 1.10 10.92 5.98
C ASP A 72 1.12 11.19 4.48
N ILE A 73 0.00 10.92 3.82
CA ILE A 73 -0.11 10.99 2.36
C ILE A 73 -0.24 12.47 1.94
N PRO A 74 0.68 12.99 1.07
CA PRO A 74 0.76 14.41 0.75
C PRO A 74 -0.30 14.87 -0.27
N TYR A 75 -1.53 14.42 -0.11
CA TYR A 75 -2.66 14.79 -0.95
C TYR A 75 -3.85 15.22 -0.09
N PRO A 76 -4.69 16.15 -0.58
CA PRO A 76 -5.91 16.58 0.09
C PRO A 76 -6.90 15.43 0.30
N ASP A 77 -7.83 15.64 1.21
CA ASP A 77 -9.00 14.77 1.39
C ASP A 77 -9.74 14.60 0.08
N GLY A 78 -10.24 13.39 -0.19
CA GLY A 78 -11.11 13.15 -1.33
C GLY A 78 -10.46 13.28 -2.71
N THR A 79 -9.14 13.11 -2.83
CA THR A 79 -8.43 13.29 -4.10
C THR A 79 -8.63 12.12 -5.07
N PHE A 80 -8.71 10.88 -4.56
CA PHE A 80 -8.65 9.68 -5.38
C PHE A 80 -9.94 8.89 -5.40
N LYS A 81 -10.22 8.24 -6.52
CA LYS A 81 -11.35 7.30 -6.69
C LYS A 81 -11.02 5.91 -6.16
N LEU A 82 -9.75 5.52 -6.26
CA LEU A 82 -9.25 4.23 -5.84
C LEU A 82 -7.89 4.37 -5.18
N VAL A 83 -7.69 3.66 -4.07
CA VAL A 83 -6.39 3.48 -3.44
C VAL A 83 -6.07 1.99 -3.39
N SER A 84 -4.87 1.63 -3.85
CA SER A 84 -4.30 0.29 -3.69
C SER A 84 -3.33 0.31 -2.53
N PHE A 85 -3.70 -0.27 -1.40
CA PHE A 85 -2.88 -0.30 -0.19
C PHE A 85 -2.26 -1.68 0.01
N ASP A 86 -0.98 -1.82 -0.35
CA ASP A 86 -0.16 -3.03 -0.21
C ASP A 86 1.07 -2.72 0.67
N PRO A 87 0.87 -2.45 1.98
CA PRO A 87 1.97 -2.11 2.87
C PRO A 87 2.88 -3.31 3.11
N PRO A 88 4.12 -3.09 3.60
CA PRO A 88 4.96 -4.18 4.10
C PRO A 88 4.21 -5.03 5.10
N HIS A 89 4.33 -6.36 4.97
CA HIS A 89 3.65 -7.33 5.84
C HIS A 89 4.60 -8.12 6.75
N LEU A 90 5.91 -7.86 6.63
CA LEU A 90 6.93 -8.51 7.44
C LEU A 90 7.24 -7.67 8.68
N VAL A 91 7.01 -8.24 9.85
CA VAL A 91 7.38 -7.64 11.15
C VAL A 91 8.70 -8.19 11.67
N ARG A 92 9.05 -9.41 11.25
CA ARG A 92 10.31 -10.09 11.57
C ARG A 92 11.04 -10.47 10.29
N ALA A 93 12.23 -9.92 10.11
CA ALA A 93 13.10 -10.25 8.99
C ALA A 93 14.55 -9.96 9.38
N GLY A 94 15.43 -10.87 9.08
CA GLY A 94 16.86 -10.68 9.28
C GLY A 94 17.45 -9.64 8.31
N PRO A 95 18.65 -9.12 8.59
CA PRO A 95 19.29 -8.08 7.79
C PRO A 95 19.58 -8.51 6.33
N LYS A 96 19.66 -9.82 6.08
CA LYS A 96 19.87 -10.40 4.75
C LYS A 96 18.61 -10.96 4.11
N SER A 97 17.42 -10.61 4.63
CA SER A 97 16.15 -11.11 4.11
C SER A 97 15.83 -10.46 2.75
N TRP A 98 15.86 -11.28 1.70
CA TRP A 98 15.46 -10.84 0.36
C TRP A 98 14.00 -10.40 0.28
N LEU A 99 13.12 -11.02 1.10
CA LEU A 99 11.72 -10.60 1.20
C LEU A 99 11.60 -9.20 1.80
N ALA A 100 12.37 -8.88 2.85
CA ALA A 100 12.39 -7.55 3.42
C ALA A 100 12.99 -6.51 2.45
N ALA A 101 13.99 -6.88 1.69
CA ALA A 101 14.54 -6.02 0.64
C ALA A 101 13.50 -5.75 -0.46
N LYS A 102 12.73 -6.77 -0.85
CA LYS A 102 11.71 -6.67 -1.90
C LYS A 102 10.47 -5.89 -1.46
N TYR A 103 9.92 -6.22 -0.30
CA TYR A 103 8.61 -5.73 0.15
C TYR A 103 8.69 -4.68 1.26
N GLY A 104 9.87 -4.46 1.83
CA GLY A 104 10.02 -3.66 3.02
C GLY A 104 9.73 -4.46 4.30
N LYS A 105 9.93 -3.79 5.43
CA LYS A 105 9.68 -4.34 6.77
C LYS A 105 8.98 -3.28 7.62
N LEU A 106 8.00 -3.73 8.40
CA LEU A 106 7.34 -2.90 9.41
C LEU A 106 8.21 -2.77 10.66
N GLY A 107 8.12 -1.63 11.32
CA GLY A 107 8.80 -1.35 12.59
C GLY A 107 8.09 -1.97 13.80
N PRO A 108 8.60 -1.71 15.02
CA PRO A 108 8.00 -2.22 16.27
C PRO A 108 6.57 -1.70 16.48
N ASP A 109 6.28 -0.48 16.06
CA ASP A 109 4.97 0.17 16.21
C ASP A 109 4.03 -0.11 15.01
N TRP A 110 4.21 -1.22 14.33
CA TRP A 110 3.54 -1.54 13.08
C TRP A 110 2.00 -1.46 13.15
N ARG A 111 1.41 -1.75 14.33
CA ARG A 111 -0.05 -1.64 14.49
C ARG A 111 -0.53 -0.21 14.32
N GLU A 112 0.17 0.74 14.94
CA GLU A 112 -0.14 2.17 14.80
C GLU A 112 0.17 2.65 13.38
N ASP A 113 1.25 2.18 12.77
CA ASP A 113 1.59 2.50 11.39
C ASP A 113 0.50 2.07 10.41
N ILE A 114 0.01 0.83 10.52
CA ILE A 114 -1.06 0.32 9.67
C ILE A 114 -2.40 1.01 9.96
N ARG A 115 -2.71 1.28 11.25
CA ARG A 115 -3.91 2.04 11.63
C ARG A 115 -3.91 3.42 10.97
N ARG A 116 -2.80 4.14 11.03
CA ARG A 116 -2.63 5.44 10.34
C ARG A 116 -2.73 5.29 8.83
N GLY A 117 -2.14 4.24 8.28
CA GLY A 117 -2.22 3.93 6.85
C GLY A 117 -3.65 3.77 6.37
N PHE A 118 -4.48 3.01 7.07
CA PHE A 118 -5.91 2.91 6.75
C PHE A 118 -6.60 4.28 6.83
N ALA A 119 -6.35 5.04 7.89
CA ALA A 119 -6.95 6.36 8.07
C ALA A 119 -6.59 7.31 6.92
N GLU A 120 -5.32 7.36 6.53
CA GLU A 120 -4.84 8.18 5.43
C GLU A 120 -5.39 7.73 4.07
N CYS A 121 -5.40 6.41 3.80
CA CYS A 121 -5.99 5.88 2.57
C CYS A 121 -7.47 6.25 2.46
N PHE A 122 -8.25 6.13 3.54
CA PHE A 122 -9.65 6.54 3.53
C PHE A 122 -9.82 8.06 3.46
N ARG A 123 -8.94 8.83 4.09
CA ARG A 123 -8.97 10.30 4.03
C ARG A 123 -8.84 10.80 2.59
N VAL A 124 -7.85 10.28 1.84
CA VAL A 124 -7.58 10.74 0.47
C VAL A 124 -8.54 10.17 -0.59
N LEU A 125 -9.34 9.16 -0.25
CA LEU A 125 -10.44 8.69 -1.09
C LEU A 125 -11.60 9.68 -1.11
N ASP A 126 -12.21 9.87 -2.27
CA ASP A 126 -13.46 10.61 -2.36
C ASP A 126 -14.62 9.85 -1.66
N PRO A 127 -15.79 10.46 -1.46
CA PRO A 127 -16.88 9.83 -0.70
C PRO A 127 -17.31 8.46 -1.20
N ASP A 128 -17.23 8.22 -2.52
CA ASP A 128 -17.60 6.94 -3.14
C ASP A 128 -16.37 6.12 -3.54
N GLY A 129 -15.21 6.46 -2.99
CA GLY A 129 -13.94 5.86 -3.33
C GLY A 129 -13.79 4.44 -2.79
N VAL A 130 -12.96 3.66 -3.49
CA VAL A 130 -12.71 2.25 -3.21
C VAL A 130 -11.28 2.06 -2.72
N LEU A 131 -11.13 1.32 -1.63
CA LEU A 131 -9.84 0.84 -1.14
C LEU A 131 -9.69 -0.63 -1.48
N ILE A 132 -8.61 -0.99 -2.19
CA ILE A 132 -8.14 -2.35 -2.35
C ILE A 132 -6.99 -2.55 -1.38
N PHE A 133 -7.17 -3.45 -0.41
CA PHE A 133 -6.15 -3.77 0.58
C PHE A 133 -5.59 -5.15 0.32
N LYS A 134 -4.27 -5.25 0.25
CA LYS A 134 -3.57 -6.53 0.05
C LYS A 134 -2.71 -6.82 1.27
N TRP A 135 -2.81 -8.06 1.77
CA TRP A 135 -2.07 -8.49 2.95
C TRP A 135 -1.64 -9.96 2.83
N ASN A 136 -0.38 -10.24 3.16
CA ASN A 136 0.08 -11.61 3.30
C ASN A 136 0.19 -11.97 4.79
N GLU A 137 -0.59 -12.95 5.24
CA GLU A 137 -0.72 -13.31 6.66
C GLU A 137 0.30 -14.35 7.15
N THR A 138 1.45 -14.46 6.49
CA THR A 138 2.47 -15.42 6.93
C THR A 138 2.99 -15.13 8.32
N GLN A 139 3.12 -13.87 8.71
CA GLN A 139 3.62 -13.46 10.03
C GLN A 139 2.54 -12.88 10.94
N VAL A 140 1.59 -12.13 10.38
CA VAL A 140 0.50 -11.49 11.11
C VAL A 140 -0.81 -11.87 10.45
N LYS A 141 -1.77 -12.34 11.23
CA LYS A 141 -3.09 -12.72 10.75
C LYS A 141 -3.83 -11.52 10.17
N VAL A 142 -4.55 -11.74 9.07
CA VAL A 142 -5.37 -10.70 8.45
C VAL A 142 -6.41 -10.14 9.44
N SER A 143 -6.96 -10.97 10.32
CA SER A 143 -7.91 -10.54 11.36
C SER A 143 -7.32 -9.52 12.34
N GLU A 144 -6.02 -9.65 12.69
CA GLU A 144 -5.35 -8.68 13.53
C GLU A 144 -5.21 -7.32 12.84
N VAL A 145 -4.94 -7.34 11.54
CA VAL A 145 -4.78 -6.12 10.73
C VAL A 145 -6.14 -5.46 10.49
N LEU A 146 -7.19 -6.23 10.21
CA LEU A 146 -8.54 -5.70 10.04
C LEU A 146 -9.10 -5.07 11.32
N ALA A 147 -8.66 -5.50 12.48
CA ALA A 147 -9.03 -4.89 13.77
C ALA A 147 -8.48 -3.46 13.95
N LEU A 148 -7.55 -3.01 13.09
CA LEU A 148 -6.94 -1.68 13.14
C LEU A 148 -7.76 -0.59 12.42
N THR A 149 -8.87 -0.97 11.79
CA THR A 149 -9.81 -0.05 11.16
C THR A 149 -11.25 -0.41 11.55
N ALA A 150 -12.10 0.60 11.69
CA ALA A 150 -13.53 0.40 11.91
C ALA A 150 -14.28 0.00 10.63
N ALA A 151 -13.66 0.25 9.46
CA ALA A 151 -14.23 -0.14 8.18
C ALA A 151 -14.25 -1.67 8.02
N GLN A 152 -15.30 -2.18 7.41
CA GLN A 152 -15.43 -3.60 7.10
C GLN A 152 -15.29 -3.82 5.59
N PRO A 153 -14.54 -4.84 5.14
CA PRO A 153 -14.47 -5.17 3.72
C PRO A 153 -15.83 -5.68 3.23
N ILE A 154 -16.15 -5.36 1.98
CA ILE A 154 -17.38 -5.81 1.32
C ILE A 154 -17.21 -7.25 0.83
N PHE A 155 -16.08 -7.53 0.23
CA PHE A 155 -15.68 -8.86 -0.26
C PHE A 155 -14.18 -8.94 -0.39
N GLY A 156 -13.67 -10.13 -0.67
CA GLY A 156 -12.25 -10.34 -0.89
C GLY A 156 -11.98 -11.71 -1.49
N GLN A 157 -10.73 -11.96 -1.80
CA GLN A 157 -10.24 -13.22 -2.32
C GLN A 157 -8.90 -13.56 -1.68
N VAL A 158 -8.72 -14.84 -1.41
CA VAL A 158 -7.43 -15.39 -0.96
C VAL A 158 -6.68 -15.98 -2.14
N SER A 159 -5.41 -15.65 -2.27
CA SER A 159 -4.56 -16.09 -3.36
C SER A 159 -3.14 -16.42 -2.89
N GLY A 160 -2.27 -16.73 -3.83
CA GLY A 160 -0.87 -17.04 -3.57
C GLY A 160 -0.62 -18.45 -3.03
N ARG A 161 0.65 -18.79 -2.88
CA ARG A 161 1.08 -20.09 -2.38
C ARG A 161 0.63 -20.27 -0.93
N GLY A 162 -0.11 -21.35 -0.66
CA GLY A 162 -0.65 -21.66 0.67
C GLY A 162 -1.84 -20.78 1.07
N HIS A 163 -2.47 -20.08 0.13
CA HIS A 163 -3.66 -19.25 0.36
C HIS A 163 -3.49 -18.24 1.50
N LYS A 164 -2.35 -17.53 1.52
CA LYS A 164 -2.01 -16.57 2.57
C LYS A 164 -2.07 -15.11 2.15
N THR A 165 -2.27 -14.84 0.87
CA THR A 165 -2.40 -13.46 0.36
C THR A 165 -3.87 -13.12 0.20
N HIS A 166 -4.32 -12.14 0.97
CA HIS A 166 -5.67 -11.62 0.96
C HIS A 166 -5.74 -10.36 0.12
N TRP A 167 -6.75 -10.29 -0.75
CA TRP A 167 -7.16 -9.09 -1.45
C TRP A 167 -8.56 -8.73 -0.94
N LEU A 168 -8.69 -7.57 -0.35
CA LEU A 168 -9.92 -7.14 0.33
C LEU A 168 -10.36 -5.79 -0.24
N VAL A 169 -11.66 -5.66 -0.46
CA VAL A 169 -12.28 -4.48 -1.07
C VAL A 169 -13.15 -3.76 -0.05
N PHE A 170 -12.91 -2.45 0.08
CA PHE A 170 -13.70 -1.55 0.93
C PHE A 170 -14.27 -0.43 0.08
N ILE A 171 -15.46 0.03 0.41
CA ILE A 171 -15.93 1.36 0.05
C ILE A 171 -15.62 2.29 1.23
N LYS A 172 -15.22 3.52 0.94
CA LYS A 172 -14.98 4.52 1.99
C LYS A 172 -16.18 4.62 2.92
N PRO A 173 -16.00 4.46 4.24
CA PRO A 173 -17.11 4.60 5.18
C PRO A 173 -17.76 5.97 5.08
N ILE A 174 -19.09 6.01 5.11
CA ILE A 174 -19.85 7.24 5.22
C ILE A 174 -19.53 7.84 6.59
N GLN A 175 -18.99 9.06 6.60
CA GLN A 175 -18.86 9.79 7.85
C GLN A 175 -20.28 10.18 8.28
N SER A 176 -20.75 9.61 9.39
CA SER A 176 -21.95 10.14 10.03
C SER A 176 -21.72 11.63 10.33
N PRO A 177 -22.66 12.51 10.03
CA PRO A 177 -22.54 13.91 10.44
C PRO A 177 -22.24 13.92 11.95
N LYS A 178 -21.18 14.65 12.34
CA LYS A 178 -20.91 14.89 13.76
C LYS A 178 -22.20 15.45 14.33
N GLY A 179 -22.82 14.71 15.25
CA GLY A 179 -24.02 15.19 15.92
C GLY A 179 -23.71 16.58 16.47
N GLU A 180 -24.53 17.54 16.09
CA GLU A 180 -24.64 18.80 16.80
C GLU A 180 -25.29 18.45 18.15
N ASP A 181 -24.44 18.33 19.19
CA ASP A 181 -24.86 18.34 20.59
C ASP A 181 -24.89 19.81 21.06
#